data_e6a68aa7451178d9811d6e713074e54d
#
_entry.id   e6a68aa7451178d9811d6e713074e54d
#
_cell.length_a   1.000
_cell.length_b   1.000
_cell.length_c   1.000
_cell.angle_alpha   90.00
_cell.angle_beta   90.00
_cell.angle_gamma   90.00
#
_symmetry.space_group_name_H-M   'P 1'
#
loop_
_entity.id
_entity.type
_entity.pdbx_description
1 polymer ?
#
loop_
_entity_poly.entity_id
_entity_poly.type
_entity_poly.pdbx_seq_one_letter_code
_entity_poly.pdbx_strand_id
1 'polypeptide(L)'
;MGFFKKFSAPKAKIELKLDEVSYEYTDKLTGRIVIDPQEDIAVNEFRIEFGGNKKIKWRKGLNSYNSNRSLEQVYKIPVGGSVQLQKGQHYEQPFQIDIPVYSRPDPFTELEVKVKGVATVQGRPDLTHEVKPVINFPYIIECLMQYGGCGFVSQPLSEPVKACPSCGKNLEEVWNRKYMDETAKGFSRAMERGSSQDF
;
A
#
# COMPACT_ATOMS: atom_id res chain seq x y z
N MET A 1 -30.73 1.78 27.37
CA MET A 1 -30.08 0.70 26.56
C MET A 1 -29.03 1.21 25.54
N GLY A 2 -28.28 2.30 25.82
CA GLY A 2 -27.41 2.96 24.81
C GLY A 2 -25.89 2.72 24.91
N PHE A 3 -25.38 2.38 26.08
CA PHE A 3 -23.94 2.43 26.32
C PHE A 3 -23.14 1.28 25.68
N PHE A 4 -23.69 0.07 25.63
CA PHE A 4 -23.02 -1.09 25.05
C PHE A 4 -22.98 -1.11 23.50
N LYS A 5 -23.87 -0.38 22.81
CA LYS A 5 -23.84 -0.28 21.34
C LYS A 5 -22.62 0.47 20.81
N LYS A 6 -22.02 1.38 21.60
CA LYS A 6 -20.86 2.19 21.16
C LYS A 6 -19.57 1.39 20.94
N PHE A 7 -19.45 0.20 21.51
CA PHE A 7 -18.23 -0.63 21.43
C PHE A 7 -18.40 -1.87 20.53
N SER A 8 -19.60 -2.15 20.04
CA SER A 8 -19.82 -3.28 19.12
C SER A 8 -19.80 -2.82 17.67
N ALA A 9 -19.15 -3.61 16.81
CA ALA A 9 -19.19 -3.35 15.36
C ALA A 9 -20.65 -3.32 14.86
N PRO A 10 -20.98 -2.47 13.88
CA PRO A 10 -22.29 -2.46 13.26
C PRO A 10 -22.63 -3.82 12.64
N LYS A 11 -23.89 -4.26 12.78
CA LYS A 11 -24.35 -5.48 12.13
C LYS A 11 -24.65 -5.19 10.67
N ALA A 12 -23.64 -5.33 9.84
CA ALA A 12 -23.77 -5.16 8.40
C ALA A 12 -22.69 -5.97 7.67
N LYS A 13 -23.01 -6.43 6.47
CA LYS A 13 -22.00 -6.91 5.54
C LYS A 13 -21.51 -5.70 4.73
N ILE A 14 -20.19 -5.56 4.61
CA ILE A 14 -19.57 -4.60 3.69
C ILE A 14 -18.72 -5.37 2.68
N GLU A 15 -18.73 -4.93 1.44
CA GLU A 15 -17.94 -5.48 0.35
C GLU A 15 -17.42 -4.34 -0.54
N LEU A 16 -16.13 -4.33 -0.83
CA LEU A 16 -15.55 -3.48 -1.86
C LEU A 16 -15.47 -4.29 -3.15
N LYS A 17 -16.12 -3.83 -4.19
CA LYS A 17 -16.09 -4.42 -5.54
C LYS A 17 -15.38 -3.45 -6.47
N LEU A 18 -14.30 -3.91 -7.07
CA LEU A 18 -13.65 -3.20 -8.16
C LEU A 18 -14.25 -3.68 -9.49
N ASP A 19 -14.28 -2.79 -10.48
CA ASP A 19 -14.81 -3.13 -11.81
C ASP A 19 -13.82 -3.99 -12.60
N GLU A 20 -12.50 -3.86 -12.27
CA GLU A 20 -11.42 -4.61 -12.90
C GLU A 20 -10.54 -5.28 -11.85
N VAL A 21 -9.80 -6.31 -12.26
CA VAL A 21 -8.83 -7.01 -11.40
C VAL A 21 -7.41 -6.50 -11.57
N SER A 22 -7.12 -5.82 -12.68
CA SER A 22 -5.81 -5.27 -13.03
C SER A 22 -5.95 -3.87 -13.62
N TYR A 23 -5.01 -2.99 -13.25
CA TYR A 23 -4.98 -1.58 -13.65
C TYR A 23 -3.56 -1.17 -14.01
N GLU A 24 -3.43 -0.25 -14.96
CA GLU A 24 -2.22 0.55 -15.12
C GLU A 24 -2.24 1.71 -14.12
N TYR A 25 -1.09 2.18 -13.68
CA TYR A 25 -1.01 3.28 -12.71
C TYR A 25 -1.62 4.60 -13.20
N THR A 26 -1.83 4.73 -14.51
CA THR A 26 -2.48 5.88 -15.17
C THR A 26 -4.00 5.75 -15.27
N ASP A 27 -4.55 4.59 -14.95
CA ASP A 27 -5.98 4.34 -15.00
C ASP A 27 -6.70 5.02 -13.83
N LYS A 28 -8.02 5.09 -13.96
CA LYS A 28 -8.90 5.38 -12.83
C LYS A 28 -9.24 4.06 -12.14
N LEU A 29 -9.12 4.03 -10.82
CA LEU A 29 -9.69 2.94 -10.04
C LEU A 29 -11.19 3.18 -9.89
N THR A 30 -11.99 2.27 -10.45
CA THR A 30 -13.45 2.31 -10.41
C THR A 30 -14.01 1.14 -9.64
N GLY A 31 -15.19 1.34 -9.08
CA GLY A 31 -15.86 0.29 -8.33
C GLY A 31 -16.96 0.83 -7.43
N ARG A 32 -17.36 0.05 -6.45
CA ARG A 32 -18.38 0.40 -5.47
C ARG A 32 -18.13 -0.22 -4.11
N ILE A 33 -18.52 0.49 -3.07
CA ILE A 33 -18.66 -0.03 -1.72
C ILE A 33 -20.11 -0.47 -1.56
N VAL A 34 -20.31 -1.76 -1.30
CA VAL A 34 -21.64 -2.36 -1.09
C VAL A 34 -21.86 -2.59 0.39
N ILE A 35 -23.03 -2.19 0.91
CA ILE A 35 -23.41 -2.44 2.30
C ILE A 35 -24.80 -3.07 2.36
N ASP A 36 -24.89 -4.19 3.08
CA ASP A 36 -26.15 -4.87 3.43
C ASP A 36 -26.36 -4.77 4.94
N PRO A 37 -27.07 -3.74 5.45
CA PRO A 37 -27.26 -3.51 6.86
C PRO A 37 -28.29 -4.49 7.45
N GLN A 38 -27.96 -5.07 8.61
CA GLN A 38 -28.86 -5.92 9.39
C GLN A 38 -29.52 -5.17 10.56
N GLU A 39 -29.18 -3.90 10.72
CA GLU A 39 -29.77 -2.93 11.64
C GLU A 39 -29.70 -1.54 11.02
N ASP A 40 -30.40 -0.55 11.55
CA ASP A 40 -30.30 0.83 11.08
C ASP A 40 -28.92 1.41 11.44
N ILE A 41 -28.24 2.00 10.46
CA ILE A 41 -26.87 2.51 10.57
C ILE A 41 -26.77 3.92 10.03
N ALA A 42 -26.17 4.83 10.82
CA ALA A 42 -25.80 6.15 10.36
C ALA A 42 -24.33 6.12 9.89
N VAL A 43 -24.14 6.18 8.58
CA VAL A 43 -22.81 6.33 7.97
C VAL A 43 -22.50 7.81 7.84
N ASN A 44 -21.32 8.24 8.28
CA ASN A 44 -20.88 9.63 8.18
C ASN A 44 -20.12 9.91 6.88
N GLU A 45 -19.32 8.93 6.42
CA GLU A 45 -18.42 9.09 5.28
C GLU A 45 -18.10 7.74 4.66
N PHE A 46 -17.98 7.72 3.34
CA PHE A 46 -17.33 6.65 2.59
C PHE A 46 -15.97 7.11 2.10
N ARG A 47 -14.95 6.27 2.25
CA ARG A 47 -13.62 6.56 1.71
C ARG A 47 -12.94 5.30 1.20
N ILE A 48 -12.02 5.50 0.27
CA ILE A 48 -11.08 4.48 -0.17
C ILE A 48 -9.73 4.76 0.49
N GLU A 49 -9.16 3.75 1.13
CA GLU A 49 -7.80 3.81 1.67
C GLU A 49 -6.87 2.99 0.78
N PHE A 50 -5.83 3.64 0.27
CA PHE A 50 -4.75 3.01 -0.48
C PHE A 50 -3.55 2.83 0.43
N GLY A 51 -3.02 1.62 0.46
CA GLY A 51 -1.82 1.27 1.21
C GLY A 51 -1.18 0.01 0.64
N GLY A 52 -0.36 -0.65 1.42
CA GLY A 52 0.23 -1.92 1.00
C GLY A 52 1.63 -2.14 1.56
N ASN A 53 2.35 -3.00 0.88
CA ASN A 53 3.69 -3.40 1.26
C ASN A 53 4.66 -3.28 0.08
N LYS A 54 5.87 -2.89 0.42
CA LYS A 54 7.04 -2.95 -0.45
C LYS A 54 7.82 -4.21 -0.09
N LYS A 55 7.89 -5.16 -1.02
CA LYS A 55 8.67 -6.38 -0.88
C LYS A 55 9.97 -6.21 -1.65
N ILE A 56 11.10 -6.33 -0.97
CA ILE A 56 12.43 -6.24 -1.57
C ILE A 56 13.05 -7.62 -1.50
N LYS A 57 13.34 -8.21 -2.66
CA LYS A 57 13.99 -9.52 -2.79
C LYS A 57 15.29 -9.34 -3.53
N TRP A 58 16.42 -9.61 -2.89
CA TRP A 58 17.72 -9.55 -3.52
C TRP A 58 18.61 -10.71 -3.10
N ARG A 59 19.60 -11.05 -3.91
CA ARG A 59 20.50 -12.18 -3.71
C ARG A 59 21.95 -11.73 -3.72
N LYS A 60 22.76 -12.35 -2.84
CA LYS A 60 24.20 -12.24 -2.87
C LYS A 60 24.79 -13.64 -2.80
N GLY A 61 25.35 -14.15 -3.92
CA GLY A 61 25.84 -15.53 -4.01
C GLY A 61 24.72 -16.52 -3.70
N LEU A 62 24.93 -17.40 -2.73
CA LEU A 62 23.95 -18.39 -2.29
C LEU A 62 22.90 -17.85 -1.31
N ASN A 63 23.11 -16.63 -0.78
CA ASN A 63 22.20 -16.05 0.20
C ASN A 63 21.08 -15.27 -0.48
N SER A 64 19.86 -15.49 -0.01
CA SER A 64 18.67 -14.76 -0.42
C SER A 64 18.17 -13.90 0.75
N TYR A 65 17.90 -12.64 0.49
CA TYR A 65 17.39 -11.68 1.47
C TYR A 65 16.01 -11.21 1.06
N ASN A 66 15.08 -11.22 2.02
CA ASN A 66 13.74 -10.73 1.83
C ASN A 66 13.46 -9.65 2.88
N SER A 67 12.93 -8.52 2.46
CA SER A 67 12.42 -7.48 3.35
C SER A 67 11.00 -7.15 2.95
N ASN A 68 10.10 -7.08 3.92
CA ASN A 68 8.73 -6.65 3.73
C ASN A 68 8.50 -5.42 4.61
N ARG A 69 8.21 -4.29 3.99
CA ARG A 69 7.95 -3.01 4.68
C ARG A 69 6.61 -2.47 4.23
N SER A 70 5.86 -1.89 5.14
CA SER A 70 4.66 -1.13 4.76
C SER A 70 5.04 0.03 3.84
N LEU A 71 4.15 0.36 2.91
CA LEU A 71 4.29 1.59 2.14
C LEU A 71 4.23 2.77 3.13
N GLU A 72 5.15 3.72 2.96
CA GLU A 72 5.31 4.84 3.88
C GLU A 72 4.09 5.75 3.91
N GLN A 73 3.35 5.81 2.79
CA GLN A 73 2.19 6.65 2.65
C GLN A 73 0.93 5.81 2.43
N VAL A 74 -0.07 6.04 3.28
CA VAL A 74 -1.45 5.56 3.11
C VAL A 74 -2.31 6.74 2.69
N TYR A 75 -2.93 6.63 1.51
CA TYR A 75 -3.85 7.66 1.02
C TYR A 75 -5.26 7.34 1.49
N LYS A 76 -5.98 8.37 1.94
CA LYS A 76 -7.38 8.30 2.35
C LYS A 76 -8.18 9.25 1.47
N ILE A 77 -9.01 8.70 0.59
CA ILE A 77 -9.71 9.45 -0.44
C ILE A 77 -11.21 9.35 -0.16
N PRO A 78 -11.88 10.45 0.23
CA PRO A 78 -13.33 10.48 0.39
C PRO A 78 -14.02 10.18 -0.94
N VAL A 79 -15.06 9.34 -0.91
CA VAL A 79 -15.85 8.97 -2.11
C VAL A 79 -17.35 9.10 -1.90
N GLY A 80 -17.80 9.43 -0.69
CA GLY A 80 -19.20 9.67 -0.39
C GLY A 80 -19.40 10.31 0.98
N GLY A 81 -20.52 11.00 1.13
CA GLY A 81 -20.92 11.69 2.36
C GLY A 81 -21.79 10.83 3.28
N SER A 82 -22.50 11.52 4.19
CA SER A 82 -23.36 10.88 5.17
C SER A 82 -24.65 10.31 4.55
N VAL A 83 -25.06 9.13 5.05
CA VAL A 83 -26.30 8.47 4.68
C VAL A 83 -26.87 7.68 5.85
N GLN A 84 -28.20 7.63 5.93
CA GLN A 84 -28.93 6.77 6.84
C GLN A 84 -29.34 5.49 6.10
N LEU A 85 -28.85 4.36 6.54
CA LEU A 85 -29.15 3.06 5.97
C LEU A 85 -30.14 2.33 6.88
N GLN A 86 -31.25 1.87 6.31
CA GLN A 86 -32.27 1.10 7.01
C GLN A 86 -31.91 -0.39 7.00
N LYS A 87 -32.33 -1.10 8.03
CA LYS A 87 -32.18 -2.56 8.10
C LYS A 87 -32.75 -3.23 6.84
N GLY A 88 -31.95 -4.07 6.18
CA GLY A 88 -32.31 -4.83 5.00
C GLY A 88 -32.28 -4.03 3.68
N GLN A 89 -31.92 -2.75 3.72
CA GLN A 89 -31.73 -1.92 2.54
C GLN A 89 -30.38 -2.20 1.92
N HIS A 90 -30.37 -2.74 0.70
CA HIS A 90 -29.14 -2.82 -0.10
C HIS A 90 -28.67 -1.44 -0.51
N TYR A 91 -27.40 -1.11 -0.29
CA TYR A 91 -26.83 0.20 -0.64
C TYR A 91 -25.50 0.04 -1.36
N GLU A 92 -25.34 0.81 -2.43
CA GLU A 92 -24.08 0.88 -3.19
C GLU A 92 -23.58 2.32 -3.27
N GLN A 93 -22.34 2.55 -2.90
CA GLN A 93 -21.62 3.80 -3.09
C GLN A 93 -20.61 3.62 -4.21
N PRO A 94 -20.89 4.10 -5.44
CA PRO A 94 -19.93 4.04 -6.54
C PRO A 94 -18.79 5.04 -6.32
N PHE A 95 -17.63 4.73 -6.88
CA PHE A 95 -16.50 5.64 -6.87
C PHE A 95 -15.65 5.52 -8.14
N GLN A 96 -14.94 6.61 -8.41
CA GLN A 96 -13.87 6.70 -9.40
C GLN A 96 -12.79 7.62 -8.85
N ILE A 97 -11.57 7.11 -8.70
CA ILE A 97 -10.46 7.86 -8.14
C ILE A 97 -9.19 7.69 -8.98
N ASP A 98 -8.29 8.65 -8.87
CA ASP A 98 -6.94 8.50 -9.40
C ASP A 98 -6.16 7.49 -8.56
N ILE A 99 -5.40 6.61 -9.22
CA ILE A 99 -4.51 5.69 -8.53
C ILE A 99 -3.32 6.48 -8.00
N PRO A 100 -3.06 6.48 -6.67
CA PRO A 100 -1.89 7.12 -6.10
C PRO A 100 -0.61 6.50 -6.68
N VAL A 101 0.30 7.34 -7.15
CA VAL A 101 1.52 6.86 -7.80
C VAL A 101 2.54 6.39 -6.77
N TYR A 102 2.87 5.11 -6.84
CA TYR A 102 4.06 4.55 -6.20
C TYR A 102 5.10 4.21 -7.27
N SER A 103 6.36 4.31 -6.93
CA SER A 103 7.44 3.97 -7.86
C SER A 103 8.26 2.79 -7.35
N ARG A 104 8.85 2.07 -8.31
CA ARG A 104 9.84 1.03 -8.06
C ARG A 104 11.22 1.59 -8.43
N PRO A 105 12.04 2.01 -7.44
CA PRO A 105 13.31 2.69 -7.72
C PRO A 105 14.44 1.73 -8.13
N ASP A 106 14.20 0.44 -8.09
CA ASP A 106 15.18 -0.62 -8.31
C ASP A 106 14.53 -1.90 -8.89
N PRO A 107 15.34 -2.80 -9.45
CA PRO A 107 14.84 -4.05 -10.05
C PRO A 107 14.38 -5.11 -9.04
N PHE A 108 14.60 -4.92 -7.74
CA PHE A 108 14.30 -5.90 -6.69
C PHE A 108 12.98 -5.63 -5.96
N THR A 109 12.40 -4.45 -6.19
CA THR A 109 11.19 -4.01 -5.49
C THR A 109 9.94 -4.51 -6.18
N GLU A 110 9.13 -5.26 -5.43
CA GLU A 110 7.75 -5.58 -5.75
C GLU A 110 6.82 -4.76 -4.87
N LEU A 111 5.76 -4.21 -5.45
CA LEU A 111 4.72 -3.50 -4.70
C LEU A 111 3.48 -4.39 -4.61
N GLU A 112 3.01 -4.63 -3.40
CA GLU A 112 1.73 -5.28 -3.12
C GLU A 112 0.77 -4.23 -2.59
N VAL A 113 -0.15 -3.78 -3.43
CA VAL A 113 -1.13 -2.76 -3.06
C VAL A 113 -2.35 -3.40 -2.42
N LYS A 114 -2.89 -2.70 -1.45
CA LYS A 114 -4.14 -3.00 -0.77
C LYS A 114 -5.05 -1.81 -0.90
N VAL A 115 -6.26 -2.07 -1.32
CA VAL A 115 -7.33 -1.08 -1.41
C VAL A 115 -8.41 -1.47 -0.42
N LYS A 116 -8.75 -0.56 0.48
CA LYS A 116 -9.74 -0.79 1.51
C LYS A 116 -10.90 0.19 1.36
N GLY A 117 -12.10 -0.34 1.19
CA GLY A 117 -13.32 0.42 1.32
C GLY A 117 -13.69 0.58 2.79
N VAL A 118 -14.00 1.80 3.19
CA VAL A 118 -14.34 2.15 4.56
C VAL A 118 -15.64 2.93 4.58
N ALA A 119 -16.56 2.53 5.46
CA ALA A 119 -17.74 3.33 5.83
C ALA A 119 -17.63 3.68 7.32
N THR A 120 -17.45 4.96 7.63
CA THR A 120 -17.37 5.43 9.01
C THR A 120 -18.76 5.49 9.64
N VAL A 121 -18.94 4.83 10.77
CA VAL A 121 -20.23 4.75 11.43
C VAL A 121 -20.24 5.59 12.69
N GLN A 122 -21.28 6.41 12.85
CA GLN A 122 -21.39 7.34 13.96
C GLN A 122 -21.31 6.63 15.33
N GLY A 123 -20.26 6.94 16.10
CA GLY A 123 -20.07 6.44 17.47
C GLY A 123 -19.81 4.93 17.57
N ARG A 124 -19.44 4.26 16.50
CA ARG A 124 -19.16 2.82 16.44
C ARG A 124 -17.90 2.56 15.60
N PRO A 125 -17.29 1.37 15.65
CA PRO A 125 -16.21 0.99 14.75
C PRO A 125 -16.61 1.09 13.28
N ASP A 126 -15.66 1.45 12.43
CA ASP A 126 -15.85 1.54 10.98
C ASP A 126 -16.15 0.15 10.37
N LEU A 127 -16.99 0.13 9.36
CA LEU A 127 -17.13 -1.03 8.48
C LEU A 127 -16.01 -0.98 7.43
N THR A 128 -15.33 -2.11 7.21
CA THR A 128 -14.21 -2.15 6.27
C THR A 128 -14.16 -3.45 5.48
N HIS A 129 -13.74 -3.34 4.21
CA HIS A 129 -13.39 -4.51 3.39
C HIS A 129 -12.16 -4.20 2.54
N GLU A 130 -11.21 -5.13 2.47
CA GLU A 130 -9.94 -4.98 1.77
C GLU A 130 -9.87 -5.92 0.56
N VAL A 131 -9.34 -5.40 -0.55
CA VAL A 131 -9.02 -6.16 -1.76
C VAL A 131 -7.58 -5.86 -2.21
N LYS A 132 -7.01 -6.74 -3.02
CA LYS A 132 -5.64 -6.61 -3.55
C LYS A 132 -5.67 -6.65 -5.07
N PRO A 133 -5.92 -5.51 -5.73
CA PRO A 133 -5.83 -5.44 -7.19
C PRO A 133 -4.39 -5.60 -7.65
N VAL A 134 -4.20 -6.03 -8.87
CA VAL A 134 -2.93 -5.93 -9.58
C VAL A 134 -2.81 -4.52 -10.15
N ILE A 135 -1.79 -3.76 -9.75
CA ILE A 135 -1.53 -2.43 -10.29
C ILE A 135 -0.11 -2.39 -10.83
N ASN A 136 0.01 -2.07 -12.11
CA ASN A 136 1.29 -1.96 -12.81
C ASN A 136 1.88 -0.56 -12.58
N PHE A 137 2.73 -0.43 -11.55
CA PHE A 137 3.46 0.80 -11.27
C PHE A 137 4.74 0.91 -12.10
N PRO A 138 5.14 2.13 -12.48
CA PRO A 138 6.35 2.34 -13.24
C PRO A 138 7.60 2.09 -12.40
N TYR A 139 8.69 1.79 -13.09
CA TYR A 139 10.04 1.89 -12.53
C TYR A 139 10.55 3.31 -12.73
N ILE A 140 11.00 3.96 -11.65
CA ILE A 140 11.75 5.21 -11.69
C ILE A 140 13.14 4.89 -11.16
N ILE A 141 14.01 4.47 -12.06
CA ILE A 141 15.30 3.91 -11.72
C ILE A 141 16.25 5.02 -11.22
N GLU A 142 16.85 4.78 -10.07
CA GLU A 142 17.83 5.66 -9.47
C GLU A 142 19.22 5.00 -9.49
N CYS A 143 20.20 5.69 -10.06
CA CYS A 143 21.60 5.28 -10.03
C CYS A 143 22.30 5.95 -8.84
N LEU A 144 22.20 5.31 -7.67
CA LEU A 144 22.56 5.89 -6.37
C LEU A 144 24.04 6.32 -6.27
N MET A 145 24.29 7.62 -6.17
CA MET A 145 25.64 8.20 -6.14
C MET A 145 26.45 7.70 -4.94
N GLN A 146 25.85 7.64 -3.76
CA GLN A 146 26.48 7.19 -2.52
C GLN A 146 26.94 5.71 -2.54
N TYR A 147 26.42 4.92 -3.48
CA TYR A 147 26.80 3.52 -3.67
C TYR A 147 27.55 3.29 -4.98
N GLY A 148 28.16 4.35 -5.51
CA GLY A 148 29.00 4.33 -6.68
C GLY A 148 28.26 4.54 -8.00
N GLY A 149 27.00 4.95 -7.97
CA GLY A 149 26.25 5.41 -9.13
C GLY A 149 26.63 6.82 -9.58
N CYS A 150 25.87 7.39 -10.53
CA CYS A 150 26.09 8.73 -11.07
C CYS A 150 25.02 9.76 -10.67
N GLY A 151 24.02 9.38 -9.88
CA GLY A 151 22.91 10.25 -9.49
C GLY A 151 21.77 10.35 -10.52
N PHE A 152 21.86 9.62 -11.62
CA PHE A 152 20.80 9.63 -12.65
C PHE A 152 19.48 9.09 -12.11
N VAL A 153 18.37 9.76 -12.46
CA VAL A 153 17.00 9.32 -12.21
C VAL A 153 16.28 9.23 -13.55
N SER A 154 15.66 8.09 -13.86
CA SER A 154 14.96 7.89 -15.12
C SER A 154 13.59 8.56 -15.12
N GLN A 155 13.05 8.78 -16.33
CA GLN A 155 11.61 8.91 -16.53
C GLN A 155 10.92 7.58 -16.18
N PRO A 156 9.58 7.57 -15.98
CA PRO A 156 8.83 6.34 -15.75
C PRO A 156 9.05 5.31 -16.86
N LEU A 157 9.37 4.07 -16.48
CA LEU A 157 9.62 2.94 -17.38
C LEU A 157 8.61 1.83 -17.06
N SER A 158 8.14 1.12 -18.08
CA SER A 158 7.28 -0.06 -17.94
C SER A 158 8.06 -1.28 -17.41
N GLU A 159 9.35 -1.34 -17.72
CA GLU A 159 10.23 -2.46 -17.36
C GLU A 159 11.49 -1.99 -16.65
N PRO A 160 12.07 -2.83 -15.76
CA PRO A 160 13.33 -2.51 -15.12
C PRO A 160 14.51 -2.59 -16.12
N VAL A 161 15.45 -1.66 -16.02
CA VAL A 161 16.71 -1.71 -16.76
C VAL A 161 17.84 -2.23 -15.88
N LYS A 162 18.76 -3.01 -16.48
CA LYS A 162 19.89 -3.62 -15.76
C LYS A 162 21.09 -2.69 -15.61
N ALA A 163 21.25 -1.76 -16.55
CA ALA A 163 22.35 -0.80 -16.56
C ALA A 163 21.81 0.63 -16.56
N CYS A 164 22.52 1.52 -15.90
CA CYS A 164 22.19 2.93 -15.88
C CYS A 164 22.33 3.53 -17.30
N PRO A 165 21.29 4.14 -17.86
CA PRO A 165 21.36 4.72 -19.20
C PRO A 165 22.37 5.87 -19.33
N SER A 166 22.71 6.53 -18.23
CA SER A 166 23.62 7.66 -18.21
C SER A 166 25.10 7.26 -18.09
N CYS A 167 25.43 6.27 -17.26
CA CYS A 167 26.83 5.92 -16.98
C CYS A 167 27.19 4.45 -17.24
N GLY A 168 26.25 3.63 -17.70
CA GLY A 168 26.46 2.22 -18.02
C GLY A 168 26.67 1.29 -16.82
N LYS A 169 26.70 1.78 -15.59
CA LYS A 169 26.90 0.94 -14.39
C LYS A 169 25.76 -0.03 -14.19
N ASN A 170 26.11 -1.24 -13.74
CA ASN A 170 25.13 -2.26 -13.36
C ASN A 170 24.34 -1.78 -12.15
N LEU A 171 23.03 -1.61 -12.32
CA LEU A 171 22.13 -1.13 -11.28
C LEU A 171 21.92 -2.15 -10.17
N GLU A 172 21.97 -3.44 -10.48
CA GLU A 172 21.88 -4.49 -9.46
C GLU A 172 23.05 -4.40 -8.48
N GLU A 173 24.28 -4.11 -8.95
CA GLU A 173 25.43 -3.94 -8.07
C GLU A 173 25.31 -2.70 -7.20
N VAL A 174 24.84 -1.58 -7.76
CA VAL A 174 24.62 -0.32 -7.03
C VAL A 174 23.61 -0.53 -5.90
N TRP A 175 22.48 -1.13 -6.20
CA TRP A 175 21.41 -1.37 -5.23
C TRP A 175 21.73 -2.46 -4.23
N ASN A 176 22.46 -3.51 -4.62
CA ASN A 176 22.96 -4.53 -3.70
C ASN A 176 23.83 -3.92 -2.60
N ARG A 177 24.71 -2.97 -2.94
CA ARG A 177 25.56 -2.27 -1.94
C ARG A 177 24.69 -1.52 -0.93
N LYS A 178 23.64 -0.83 -1.37
CA LYS A 178 22.68 -0.16 -0.48
C LYS A 178 22.03 -1.14 0.48
N TYR A 179 21.46 -2.23 -0.03
CA TYR A 179 20.76 -3.20 0.80
C TYR A 179 21.67 -3.92 1.78
N MET A 180 22.91 -4.16 1.40
CA MET A 180 23.93 -4.70 2.30
C MET A 180 24.25 -3.74 3.43
N ASP A 181 24.44 -2.46 3.13
CA ASP A 181 24.73 -1.41 4.12
C ASP A 181 23.55 -1.22 5.08
N GLU A 182 22.33 -1.18 4.58
CA GLU A 182 21.11 -1.12 5.42
C GLU A 182 20.97 -2.32 6.35
N THR A 183 21.31 -3.52 5.85
CA THR A 183 21.28 -4.76 6.64
C THR A 183 22.31 -4.72 7.75
N ALA A 184 23.55 -4.32 7.45
CA ALA A 184 24.61 -4.18 8.44
C ALA A 184 24.26 -3.18 9.55
N LYS A 185 23.70 -2.01 9.18
CA LYS A 185 23.21 -1.01 10.13
C LYS A 185 22.06 -1.52 11.00
N GLY A 186 21.18 -2.34 10.43
CA GLY A 186 20.08 -2.98 11.16
C GLY A 186 20.58 -3.93 12.24
N PHE A 187 21.58 -4.76 11.93
CA PHE A 187 22.22 -5.67 12.90
C PHE A 187 22.93 -4.91 14.03
N SER A 188 23.70 -3.86 13.73
CA SER A 188 24.36 -3.04 14.73
C SER A 188 23.38 -2.44 15.74
N ARG A 189 22.27 -1.86 15.25
CA ARG A 189 21.21 -1.30 16.11
C ARG A 189 20.48 -2.35 16.95
N ALA A 190 20.33 -3.58 16.45
CA ALA A 190 19.73 -4.67 17.21
C ALA A 190 20.64 -5.14 18.35
N MET A 191 21.95 -5.21 18.11
CA MET A 191 22.94 -5.55 19.14
C MET A 191 23.02 -4.48 20.23
N GLU A 192 23.01 -3.21 19.87
CA GLU A 192 23.00 -2.09 20.83
C GLU A 192 21.77 -2.12 21.76
N ARG A 193 20.60 -2.48 21.23
CA ARG A 193 19.38 -2.62 22.03
C ARG A 193 19.35 -3.85 22.93
N GLY A 194 19.99 -4.96 22.49
CA GLY A 194 20.11 -6.19 23.29
C GLY A 194 21.05 -6.04 24.48
N SER A 195 22.10 -5.21 24.35
CA SER A 195 23.07 -4.95 25.44
C SER A 195 22.56 -3.99 26.52
N SER A 196 21.44 -3.29 26.28
CA SER A 196 20.87 -2.34 27.26
C SER A 196 19.76 -2.95 28.14
N GLN A 197 19.49 -4.24 28.06
CA GLN A 197 18.47 -4.93 28.88
C GLN A 197 19.05 -5.75 30.05
N ASP A 198 20.35 -5.76 30.25
CA ASP A 198 21.03 -6.43 31.36
C ASP A 198 21.61 -5.42 32.36
N PHE A 199 20.76 -4.61 33.00
CA PHE A 199 21.09 -3.93 34.28
C PHE A 199 19.82 -3.67 35.11
#